data_20e25bceed31183944164bb7e1b81802
#
_entry.id   20e25bceed31183944164bb7e1b81802
#
_cell.length_a   1.000
_cell.length_b   1.000
_cell.length_c   1.000
_cell.angle_alpha   90.00
_cell.angle_beta   90.00
_cell.angle_gamma   90.00
#
_symmetry.space_group_name_H-M   'P 1'
#
loop_
_entity.id
_entity.type
_entity.pdbx_description
1 polymer ?
#
loop_
_entity_poly.entity_id
_entity_poly.type
_entity_poly.pdbx_seq_one_letter_code
_entity_poly.pdbx_strand_id
1 'polypeptide(L)'
;MNRFLFKPTAAAVLALLAATAAQAQLIGEIQGTRHLSTFNNVSVSSIAGIVTATDGNGFWMQDSGDGNSITSDAIYVFRGTASKPLVGDAVSVTGRVQEFRPGNTATNLTTTQINATSGFSGNWTRVSAGNPLPAATILGSGGLFAPGPIAAPVGSVEAASYSLQPTQYSMDFYESLEGMRVALPQATSVAPRNSFGEVAVMPTSQLNAPGFVNSPRGASVLNGVHFNGQKLFIDDRLAATPVVNAGARIDNIVGVMDFSFGNPKLYVTQAPVLVSNDLQRQIAAPLSTGQFGIGSYNVENLGGNATQARIDAVAGQITLNMAAPHIVSLQEIQDNNGATNDGTVGADLTLSRLAAAVNAQAPGRNYAWLTVNPQNNADGGQPGGNIRQAFLYDTTRVSFSGVVGGALDAITPIAAAGGQVSFNLGAGRVDPGNAAFASSRKPLVTEFTVDGVQLIVIANHFNSKGGDEPLYQPDQPPDRPSEVQRLAQAQALADFVSSVLAINPNANIVLTGDLNDFQFADTLAPLSAAGLTNLMNLLPAGERYTYSFDGNAQALDHMFVSANLLANAAWAFDVVHANSEFIDQVSDHDPLLLRLDLVPAPVPEPATWLMMALGMAGLVARARRRAL
;
A
#
# COMPACT_ATOMS: atom_id res chain seq x y z
N MET A 1 17.41 112.05 -2.40
CA MET A 1 17.94 111.00 -3.27
C MET A 1 18.55 109.89 -2.41
N ASN A 2 17.74 108.97 -1.92
CA ASN A 2 18.21 107.86 -1.07
C ASN A 2 18.30 106.54 -1.86
N ARG A 3 19.47 105.97 -1.94
CA ARG A 3 19.74 104.67 -2.45
C ARG A 3 19.49 103.60 -1.32
N PHE A 4 18.53 102.71 -1.50
CA PHE A 4 18.39 101.54 -0.70
C PHE A 4 19.22 100.42 -1.22
N LEU A 5 20.12 99.88 -0.41
CA LEU A 5 20.90 98.63 -0.61
C LEU A 5 20.11 97.41 -0.15
N PHE A 6 19.78 96.49 -1.01
CA PHE A 6 19.25 95.18 -0.63
C PHE A 6 20.42 94.17 -0.42
N LYS A 7 20.46 93.60 0.75
CA LYS A 7 21.34 92.42 1.04
C LYS A 7 20.64 91.16 0.63
N PRO A 8 21.32 90.16 -0.02
CA PRO A 8 20.73 88.88 -0.31
C PRO A 8 20.73 87.97 0.93
N THR A 9 19.58 87.47 1.34
CA THR A 9 19.40 86.40 2.35
C THR A 9 19.70 85.05 1.70
N ALA A 10 20.69 84.32 2.24
CA ALA A 10 21.00 82.95 1.83
C ALA A 10 19.87 82.02 2.34
N ALA A 11 19.15 81.41 1.40
CA ALA A 11 18.22 80.31 1.68
C ALA A 11 19.01 79.01 1.82
N ALA A 12 19.09 78.46 3.01
CA ALA A 12 19.61 77.12 3.28
C ALA A 12 18.57 76.09 2.79
N VAL A 13 18.88 75.37 1.74
CA VAL A 13 18.10 74.19 1.27
C VAL A 13 18.52 73.01 2.15
N LEU A 14 17.64 72.62 3.09
CA LEU A 14 17.76 71.39 3.86
C LEU A 14 17.33 70.23 2.98
N ALA A 15 18.27 69.50 2.37
CA ALA A 15 17.99 68.24 1.70
C ALA A 15 17.71 67.17 2.80
N LEU A 16 16.45 66.80 3.00
CA LEU A 16 16.05 65.59 3.74
C LEU A 16 16.44 64.38 2.85
N LEU A 17 17.55 63.76 3.19
CA LEU A 17 17.84 62.37 2.77
C LEU A 17 16.82 61.49 3.49
N ALA A 18 15.73 61.13 2.88
CA ALA A 18 14.90 60.01 3.26
C ALA A 18 15.74 58.75 3.00
N ALA A 19 16.41 58.25 4.02
CA ALA A 19 16.92 56.91 4.01
C ALA A 19 15.67 55.97 3.96
N THR A 20 15.34 55.49 2.78
CA THR A 20 14.47 54.33 2.65
C THR A 20 15.17 53.19 3.41
N ALA A 21 14.71 52.90 4.61
CA ALA A 21 15.10 51.67 5.26
C ALA A 21 14.79 50.54 4.26
N ALA A 22 15.83 49.89 3.76
CA ALA A 22 15.64 48.66 2.96
C ALA A 22 14.80 47.73 3.84
N GLN A 23 13.58 47.46 3.40
CA GLN A 23 12.70 46.53 4.08
C GLN A 23 13.44 45.20 4.12
N ALA A 24 13.61 44.59 5.29
CA ALA A 24 14.28 43.30 5.41
C ALA A 24 13.48 42.29 4.59
N GLN A 25 14.16 41.54 3.73
CA GLN A 25 13.54 40.52 2.90
C GLN A 25 12.92 39.44 3.79
N LEU A 26 11.64 39.16 3.59
CA LEU A 26 10.90 38.14 4.34
C LEU A 26 11.19 36.73 3.78
N ILE A 27 11.06 35.73 4.61
CA ILE A 27 11.26 34.31 4.22
C ILE A 27 10.24 33.92 3.16
N GLY A 28 8.97 34.34 3.28
CA GLY A 28 7.93 34.05 2.29
C GLY A 28 8.24 34.57 0.88
N GLU A 29 8.98 35.68 0.74
CA GLU A 29 9.46 36.15 -0.55
C GLU A 29 10.53 35.24 -1.16
N ILE A 30 11.36 34.60 -0.29
CA ILE A 30 12.39 33.64 -0.74
C ILE A 30 11.74 32.32 -1.14
N GLN A 31 10.83 31.79 -0.34
CA GLN A 31 10.06 30.59 -0.63
C GLN A 31 9.25 30.77 -1.93
N GLY A 32 8.50 31.85 -2.02
CA GLY A 32 7.70 32.15 -3.20
C GLY A 32 6.42 31.31 -3.30
N THR A 33 5.78 31.35 -4.47
CA THR A 33 4.48 30.69 -4.74
C THR A 33 4.63 29.50 -5.70
N ARG A 34 5.78 28.83 -5.68
CA ARG A 34 6.12 27.69 -6.55
C ARG A 34 6.91 26.66 -5.77
N HIS A 35 6.96 25.44 -6.28
CA HIS A 35 7.84 24.40 -5.75
C HIS A 35 9.34 24.69 -5.89
N LEU A 36 9.71 25.51 -6.87
CA LEU A 36 11.10 25.99 -7.01
C LEU A 36 11.13 27.47 -6.75
N SER A 37 11.91 27.89 -5.75
CA SER A 37 12.13 29.29 -5.42
C SER A 37 12.74 30.07 -6.59
N THR A 38 12.23 31.25 -6.86
CA THR A 38 12.83 32.17 -7.83
C THR A 38 14.19 32.72 -7.38
N PHE A 39 14.52 32.53 -6.11
CA PHE A 39 15.82 32.87 -5.52
C PHE A 39 16.85 31.73 -5.64
N ASN A 40 16.50 30.59 -6.22
CA ASN A 40 17.45 29.49 -6.35
C ASN A 40 18.78 29.97 -6.96
N ASN A 41 19.88 29.67 -6.29
CA ASN A 41 21.23 30.15 -6.60
C ASN A 41 21.49 31.65 -6.40
N VAL A 42 20.58 32.40 -5.78
CA VAL A 42 20.76 33.81 -5.41
C VAL A 42 21.32 33.93 -4.00
N SER A 43 22.26 34.86 -3.79
CA SER A 43 22.77 35.19 -2.46
C SER A 43 21.82 36.15 -1.76
N VAL A 44 21.51 35.84 -0.50
CA VAL A 44 20.67 36.66 0.38
C VAL A 44 21.43 37.07 1.62
N SER A 45 21.05 38.17 2.23
CA SER A 45 21.72 38.69 3.42
C SER A 45 20.72 39.29 4.41
N SER A 46 21.07 39.18 5.68
CA SER A 46 20.30 39.73 6.81
C SER A 46 18.86 39.20 6.92
N ILE A 47 18.66 37.94 6.50
CA ILE A 47 17.37 37.28 6.63
C ILE A 47 17.13 37.00 8.12
N ALA A 48 16.08 37.59 8.68
CA ALA A 48 15.75 37.50 10.10
C ALA A 48 14.76 36.36 10.38
N GLY A 49 14.88 35.71 11.53
CA GLY A 49 13.93 34.70 11.98
C GLY A 49 14.21 34.23 13.42
N ILE A 50 13.24 33.53 13.99
CA ILE A 50 13.38 32.81 15.28
C ILE A 50 13.69 31.36 14.97
N VAL A 51 14.71 30.78 15.58
CA VAL A 51 15.07 29.37 15.43
C VAL A 51 14.03 28.49 16.08
N THR A 52 13.39 27.62 15.31
CA THR A 52 12.28 26.74 15.72
C THR A 52 12.74 25.32 16.01
N ALA A 53 13.77 24.84 15.30
CA ALA A 53 14.38 23.51 15.51
C ALA A 53 15.84 23.49 15.03
N THR A 54 16.63 22.51 15.50
CA THR A 54 18.01 22.31 15.08
C THR A 54 18.30 20.81 14.87
N ASP A 55 19.14 20.48 13.89
CA ASP A 55 19.65 19.13 13.69
C ASP A 55 21.19 19.10 13.58
N GLY A 56 21.74 17.94 13.19
CA GLY A 56 23.17 17.76 12.99
C GLY A 56 23.78 18.65 11.90
N ASN A 57 23.00 19.08 10.91
CA ASN A 57 23.48 19.77 9.70
C ASN A 57 23.03 21.23 9.62
N GLY A 58 22.02 21.67 10.38
CA GLY A 58 21.47 23.01 10.25
C GLY A 58 20.42 23.34 11.30
N PHE A 59 19.53 24.23 10.94
CA PHE A 59 18.42 24.66 11.79
C PHE A 59 17.28 25.22 10.94
N TRP A 60 16.06 25.12 11.43
CA TRP A 60 14.88 25.80 10.89
C TRP A 60 14.69 27.13 11.59
N MET A 61 14.32 28.14 10.83
CA MET A 61 13.92 29.44 11.38
C MET A 61 12.64 29.92 10.70
N GLN A 62 11.84 30.68 11.44
CA GLN A 62 10.57 31.23 10.97
C GLN A 62 10.50 32.71 11.35
N ASP A 63 10.00 33.55 10.43
CA ASP A 63 9.79 34.98 10.66
C ASP A 63 8.33 35.30 11.03
N SER A 64 7.94 36.57 10.94
CA SER A 64 6.59 37.03 11.27
C SER A 64 5.55 36.81 10.18
N GLY A 65 5.99 36.30 9.00
CA GLY A 65 5.18 36.10 7.81
C GLY A 65 4.98 37.35 6.96
N ASP A 66 4.73 37.09 5.68
CA ASP A 66 4.41 38.12 4.68
C ASP A 66 2.89 38.35 4.53
N GLY A 67 2.07 37.57 5.22
CA GLY A 67 0.60 37.59 5.16
C GLY A 67 0.02 36.86 3.96
N ASN A 68 0.83 36.16 3.18
CA ASN A 68 0.40 35.36 2.04
C ASN A 68 0.33 33.89 2.42
N SER A 69 -0.85 33.30 2.49
CA SER A 69 -1.04 31.90 2.88
C SER A 69 -0.57 30.86 1.85
N ILE A 70 -0.05 31.31 0.70
CA ILE A 70 0.48 30.42 -0.35
C ILE A 70 2.00 30.23 -0.15
N THR A 71 2.67 31.16 0.52
CA THR A 71 4.11 31.13 0.80
C THR A 71 4.37 30.57 2.19
N SER A 72 5.48 29.84 2.36
CA SER A 72 5.96 29.47 3.70
C SER A 72 6.71 30.64 4.36
N ASP A 73 6.45 30.85 5.64
CA ASP A 73 7.14 31.86 6.47
C ASP A 73 8.39 31.31 7.16
N ALA A 74 8.85 30.12 6.79
CA ALA A 74 9.99 29.43 7.40
C ALA A 74 10.94 28.85 6.36
N ILE A 75 12.20 28.60 6.79
CA ILE A 75 13.22 28.07 5.89
C ILE A 75 14.26 27.27 6.69
N TYR A 76 14.80 26.21 6.07
CA TYR A 76 15.95 25.49 6.60
C TYR A 76 17.26 26.23 6.27
N VAL A 77 18.17 26.32 7.23
CA VAL A 77 19.50 26.92 7.08
C VAL A 77 20.56 25.83 7.22
N PHE A 78 21.16 25.45 6.11
CA PHE A 78 22.23 24.45 6.08
C PHE A 78 23.57 25.03 6.53
N ARG A 79 24.22 24.39 7.53
CA ARG A 79 25.49 24.79 8.13
C ARG A 79 26.58 23.71 8.03
N GLY A 80 26.23 22.49 7.66
CA GLY A 80 27.11 21.34 7.79
C GLY A 80 27.57 21.12 9.23
N THR A 81 28.85 20.94 9.45
CA THR A 81 29.44 20.73 10.80
C THR A 81 29.69 22.02 11.58
N ALA A 82 29.45 23.22 10.99
CA ALA A 82 29.68 24.49 11.66
C ALA A 82 28.67 24.73 12.80
N SER A 83 29.01 25.69 13.69
CA SER A 83 28.15 26.05 14.83
C SER A 83 26.75 26.47 14.40
N LYS A 84 25.77 26.12 15.23
CA LYS A 84 24.35 26.40 15.04
C LYS A 84 23.81 27.22 16.21
N PRO A 85 22.76 28.05 16.02
CA PRO A 85 22.08 28.72 17.11
C PRO A 85 21.29 27.74 17.97
N LEU A 86 20.75 28.24 19.09
CA LEU A 86 19.83 27.46 19.93
C LEU A 86 18.38 27.77 19.54
N VAL A 87 17.48 26.85 19.81
CA VAL A 87 16.03 27.06 19.67
C VAL A 87 15.61 28.25 20.53
N GLY A 88 14.83 29.19 19.96
CA GLY A 88 14.45 30.45 20.60
C GLY A 88 15.46 31.60 20.42
N ASP A 89 16.59 31.38 19.72
CA ASP A 89 17.44 32.49 19.30
C ASP A 89 16.76 33.25 18.13
N ALA A 90 16.74 34.58 18.23
CA ALA A 90 16.51 35.43 17.07
C ALA A 90 17.83 35.57 16.32
N VAL A 91 17.83 35.28 15.04
CA VAL A 91 19.02 35.28 14.21
C VAL A 91 18.86 36.10 12.95
N SER A 92 20.01 36.55 12.42
CA SER A 92 20.12 37.13 11.07
C SER A 92 21.06 36.24 10.26
N VAL A 93 20.62 35.75 9.10
CA VAL A 93 21.30 34.78 8.26
C VAL A 93 21.73 35.41 6.94
N THR A 94 22.92 35.09 6.48
CA THR A 94 23.46 35.40 5.16
C THR A 94 23.90 34.09 4.52
N GLY A 95 23.61 33.89 3.22
CA GLY A 95 23.97 32.70 2.51
C GLY A 95 23.46 32.66 1.08
N ARG A 96 23.42 31.51 0.49
CA ARG A 96 22.90 31.29 -0.86
C ARG A 96 21.67 30.40 -0.81
N VAL A 97 20.58 30.84 -1.42
CA VAL A 97 19.39 30.00 -1.56
C VAL A 97 19.67 28.84 -2.51
N GLN A 98 19.23 27.67 -2.14
CA GLN A 98 19.40 26.44 -2.94
C GLN A 98 18.17 25.57 -2.83
N GLU A 99 17.82 24.94 -3.93
CA GLU A 99 16.88 23.84 -3.96
C GLU A 99 17.62 22.54 -3.63
N PHE A 100 17.32 21.97 -2.49
CA PHE A 100 17.92 20.71 -2.05
C PHE A 100 16.98 19.54 -2.35
N ARG A 101 17.46 18.59 -3.13
CA ARG A 101 16.72 17.37 -3.45
C ARG A 101 17.17 16.22 -2.55
N PRO A 102 16.31 15.72 -1.63
CA PRO A 102 16.68 14.63 -0.73
C PRO A 102 17.17 13.39 -1.48
N GLY A 103 18.28 12.80 -1.03
CA GLY A 103 18.86 11.64 -1.69
C GLY A 103 19.38 11.86 -3.11
N ASN A 104 19.31 13.07 -3.64
CA ASN A 104 19.61 13.39 -5.06
C ASN A 104 18.82 12.51 -6.04
N THR A 105 17.62 12.09 -5.67
CA THR A 105 16.74 11.21 -6.44
C THR A 105 15.75 12.06 -7.25
N ALA A 106 15.73 11.92 -8.55
CA ALA A 106 14.94 12.78 -9.46
C ALA A 106 13.43 12.79 -9.15
N THR A 107 12.91 11.69 -8.61
CA THR A 107 11.49 11.56 -8.21
C THR A 107 11.17 12.17 -6.84
N ASN A 108 12.13 12.73 -6.09
CA ASN A 108 11.82 13.51 -4.89
C ASN A 108 11.56 14.97 -5.26
N LEU A 109 10.65 15.64 -4.56
CA LEU A 109 10.53 17.09 -4.57
C LEU A 109 11.78 17.71 -3.93
N THR A 110 12.04 18.99 -4.22
CA THR A 110 13.08 19.76 -3.53
C THR A 110 12.54 20.39 -2.24
N THR A 111 13.45 20.84 -1.39
CA THR A 111 13.17 21.77 -0.29
C THR A 111 14.03 23.01 -0.45
N THR A 112 13.43 24.18 -0.22
CA THR A 112 14.15 25.46 -0.32
C THR A 112 14.97 25.69 0.94
N GLN A 113 16.28 25.90 0.80
CA GLN A 113 17.17 26.14 1.93
C GLN A 113 18.11 27.33 1.70
N ILE A 114 18.61 27.93 2.79
CA ILE A 114 19.75 28.85 2.74
C ILE A 114 21.02 28.07 3.08
N ASN A 115 21.91 27.90 2.13
CA ASN A 115 23.25 27.37 2.40
C ASN A 115 24.11 28.49 2.99
N ALA A 116 24.27 28.45 4.32
CA ALA A 116 25.01 29.44 5.11
C ALA A 116 26.41 28.93 5.52
N THR A 117 27.05 28.08 4.69
CA THR A 117 28.44 27.65 4.88
C THR A 117 29.43 28.70 4.37
N SER A 118 30.69 28.61 4.82
CA SER A 118 31.76 29.51 4.39
C SER A 118 32.03 29.47 2.88
N GLY A 119 31.77 28.32 2.23
CA GLY A 119 31.91 28.16 0.78
C GLY A 119 30.97 29.06 -0.04
N PHE A 120 29.88 29.53 0.56
CA PHE A 120 28.91 30.46 -0.02
C PHE A 120 28.93 31.84 0.68
N SER A 121 30.04 32.20 1.35
CA SER A 121 30.16 33.40 2.16
C SER A 121 29.08 33.49 3.24
N GLY A 122 28.55 32.34 3.66
CA GLY A 122 27.41 32.24 4.56
C GLY A 122 27.80 32.29 6.03
N ASN A 123 26.92 32.90 6.80
CA ASN A 123 27.05 32.99 8.26
C ASN A 123 25.70 33.27 8.90
N TRP A 124 25.66 33.20 10.23
CA TRP A 124 24.55 33.67 11.04
C TRP A 124 25.07 34.48 12.21
N THR A 125 24.26 35.41 12.71
CA THR A 125 24.52 36.18 13.91
C THR A 125 23.30 36.13 14.83
N ARG A 126 23.54 35.99 16.14
CA ARG A 126 22.47 36.08 17.15
C ARG A 126 22.12 37.51 17.38
N VAL A 127 20.82 37.84 17.26
CA VAL A 127 20.25 39.14 17.59
C VAL A 127 19.84 39.16 19.06
N SER A 128 19.12 38.11 19.52
CA SER A 128 18.73 37.93 20.93
C SER A 128 18.53 36.44 21.21
N ALA A 129 18.43 36.06 22.47
CA ALA A 129 18.21 34.69 22.92
C ALA A 129 16.92 34.56 23.75
N GLY A 130 16.37 33.34 23.85
CA GLY A 130 15.22 33.03 24.70
C GLY A 130 13.90 33.71 24.25
N ASN A 131 13.77 33.94 22.94
CA ASN A 131 12.53 34.49 22.38
C ASN A 131 11.43 33.44 22.37
N PRO A 132 10.14 33.85 22.53
CA PRO A 132 9.01 32.97 22.29
C PRO A 132 9.08 32.37 20.86
N LEU A 133 8.78 31.10 20.75
CA LEU A 133 8.67 30.47 19.41
C LEU A 133 7.46 31.02 18.67
N PRO A 134 7.51 31.16 17.33
CA PRO A 134 6.35 31.42 16.51
C PRO A 134 5.20 30.48 16.84
N ALA A 135 3.96 30.95 16.78
CA ALA A 135 2.78 30.09 16.97
C ALA A 135 2.80 28.97 15.92
N ALA A 136 2.51 27.73 16.34
CA ALA A 136 2.43 26.61 15.39
C ALA A 136 1.15 26.73 14.56
N THR A 137 1.25 26.51 13.26
CA THR A 137 0.09 26.36 12.38
C THR A 137 -0.63 25.07 12.74
N ILE A 138 -1.90 25.15 13.09
CA ILE A 138 -2.70 24.00 13.51
C ILE A 138 -3.25 23.29 12.26
N LEU A 139 -3.03 21.98 12.19
CA LEU A 139 -3.71 21.10 11.24
C LEU A 139 -4.81 20.31 11.93
N GLY A 140 -6.00 20.27 11.30
CA GLY A 140 -7.17 19.65 11.86
C GLY A 140 -8.13 20.62 12.54
N SER A 141 -8.84 20.18 13.55
CA SER A 141 -9.90 20.95 14.21
C SER A 141 -9.37 22.28 14.77
N GLY A 142 -9.98 23.36 14.34
CA GLY A 142 -9.58 24.73 14.72
C GLY A 142 -8.44 25.33 13.90
N GLY A 143 -8.00 24.65 12.83
CA GLY A 143 -6.93 25.08 11.94
C GLY A 143 -7.18 24.73 10.48
N LEU A 144 -6.10 24.44 9.76
CA LEU A 144 -6.12 24.14 8.34
C LEU A 144 -6.40 22.66 8.08
N PHE A 145 -6.92 22.35 6.89
CA PHE A 145 -7.18 20.99 6.42
C PHE A 145 -6.49 20.79 5.07
N ALA A 146 -5.65 19.74 4.98
CA ALA A 146 -5.05 19.36 3.72
C ALA A 146 -6.12 18.78 2.76
N PRO A 147 -6.08 19.12 1.46
CA PRO A 147 -6.95 18.53 0.44
C PRO A 147 -6.73 17.03 0.24
N GLY A 148 -7.73 16.34 -0.33
CA GLY A 148 -7.64 14.92 -0.68
C GLY A 148 -6.80 14.63 -1.92
N PRO A 149 -6.98 15.37 -3.03
CA PRO A 149 -6.16 15.22 -4.24
C PRO A 149 -4.70 15.56 -3.96
N ILE A 150 -3.77 14.76 -4.52
CA ILE A 150 -2.32 14.93 -4.29
C ILE A 150 -1.79 16.15 -5.03
N ALA A 151 -1.94 16.19 -6.37
CA ALA A 151 -1.39 17.22 -7.24
C ALA A 151 -2.27 17.46 -8.46
N ALA A 152 -2.05 18.60 -9.13
CA ALA A 152 -2.65 18.88 -10.42
C ALA A 152 -2.01 18.02 -11.53
N PRO A 153 -2.76 17.50 -12.50
CA PRO A 153 -2.21 16.69 -13.61
C PRO A 153 -1.61 17.60 -14.71
N VAL A 154 -0.50 18.27 -14.40
CA VAL A 154 0.06 19.36 -15.22
C VAL A 154 1.38 19.03 -15.92
N GLY A 155 1.83 17.78 -15.85
CA GLY A 155 3.18 17.39 -16.23
C GLY A 155 4.13 17.63 -15.06
N SER A 156 4.88 18.75 -15.01
CA SER A 156 5.77 19.01 -13.87
C SER A 156 5.26 20.13 -12.98
N VAL A 157 5.11 19.87 -11.67
CA VAL A 157 4.80 20.87 -10.65
C VAL A 157 5.97 21.81 -10.38
N GLU A 158 7.19 21.42 -10.75
CA GLU A 158 8.39 22.27 -10.71
C GLU A 158 8.54 23.20 -11.93
N ALA A 159 7.61 23.14 -12.89
CA ALA A 159 7.64 24.01 -14.05
C ALA A 159 7.50 25.49 -13.64
N ALA A 160 8.26 26.38 -14.29
CA ALA A 160 8.22 27.82 -13.99
C ALA A 160 6.84 28.47 -14.22
N SER A 161 5.96 27.83 -14.96
CA SER A 161 4.58 28.27 -15.19
C SER A 161 3.59 27.80 -14.13
N TYR A 162 3.98 26.85 -13.27
CA TYR A 162 3.11 26.33 -12.22
C TYR A 162 3.13 27.27 -11.00
N SER A 163 1.97 27.45 -10.38
CA SER A 163 1.82 28.17 -9.11
C SER A 163 1.06 27.31 -8.13
N LEU A 164 1.46 27.35 -6.87
CA LEU A 164 0.87 26.56 -5.80
C LEU A 164 -0.64 26.82 -5.65
N GLN A 165 -1.39 25.77 -5.40
CA GLN A 165 -2.84 25.76 -5.18
C GLN A 165 -3.16 25.00 -3.88
N PRO A 166 -2.74 25.49 -2.70
CA PRO A 166 -2.77 24.77 -1.43
C PRO A 166 -4.19 24.44 -0.93
N THR A 167 -5.22 25.08 -1.48
CA THR A 167 -6.62 24.75 -1.17
C THR A 167 -7.19 23.62 -2.04
N GLN A 168 -6.48 23.18 -3.07
CA GLN A 168 -6.94 22.17 -4.02
C GLN A 168 -6.11 20.88 -3.96
N TYR A 169 -4.80 20.99 -3.73
CA TYR A 169 -3.85 19.88 -3.78
C TYR A 169 -3.01 19.80 -2.51
N SER A 170 -2.87 18.59 -1.97
CA SER A 170 -2.13 18.38 -0.73
C SER A 170 -0.62 18.59 -0.90
N MET A 171 -0.06 18.32 -2.07
CA MET A 171 1.35 18.59 -2.37
C MET A 171 1.64 20.09 -2.21
N ASP A 172 0.83 20.94 -2.81
CA ASP A 172 0.96 22.40 -2.73
C ASP A 172 0.65 22.92 -1.31
N PHE A 173 -0.28 22.24 -0.60
CA PHE A 173 -0.60 22.57 0.77
C PHE A 173 0.60 22.36 1.70
N TYR A 174 1.28 21.21 1.61
CA TYR A 174 2.44 20.95 2.45
C TYR A 174 3.64 21.80 2.05
N GLU A 175 3.79 22.13 0.76
CA GLU A 175 4.78 23.08 0.26
C GLU A 175 4.61 24.47 0.90
N SER A 176 3.37 24.98 0.97
CA SER A 176 3.09 26.29 1.60
C SER A 176 3.39 26.33 3.10
N LEU A 177 3.70 25.18 3.71
CA LEU A 177 4.08 25.03 5.12
C LEU A 177 5.53 24.60 5.31
N GLU A 178 6.34 24.49 4.24
CA GLU A 178 7.72 24.00 4.31
C GLU A 178 8.53 24.76 5.40
N GLY A 179 9.19 24.01 6.27
CA GLY A 179 10.00 24.56 7.39
C GLY A 179 9.20 25.17 8.53
N MET A 180 7.89 25.43 8.37
CA MET A 180 7.06 26.05 9.39
C MET A 180 6.84 25.15 10.59
N ARG A 181 6.67 25.79 11.73
CA ARG A 181 6.24 25.11 12.95
C ARG A 181 4.76 24.74 12.84
N VAL A 182 4.46 23.44 12.91
CA VAL A 182 3.13 22.86 12.71
C VAL A 182 2.73 22.05 13.94
N ALA A 183 1.44 22.04 14.26
CA ALA A 183 0.88 21.24 15.35
C ALA A 183 -0.35 20.47 14.88
N LEU A 184 -0.43 19.20 15.29
CA LEU A 184 -1.64 18.37 15.23
C LEU A 184 -2.05 18.08 16.67
N PRO A 185 -3.07 18.76 17.20
CA PRO A 185 -3.52 18.55 18.59
C PRO A 185 -3.98 17.11 18.83
N GLN A 186 -4.64 16.51 17.85
CA GLN A 186 -5.11 15.12 17.85
C GLN A 186 -4.96 14.51 16.48
N ALA A 187 -4.32 13.35 16.41
CA ALA A 187 -4.18 12.56 15.19
C ALA A 187 -4.45 11.08 15.45
N THR A 188 -4.80 10.37 14.38
CA THR A 188 -4.91 8.92 14.38
C THR A 188 -3.85 8.36 13.43
N SER A 189 -3.11 7.34 13.87
CA SER A 189 -2.23 6.59 12.98
C SER A 189 -3.07 5.83 11.95
N VAL A 190 -2.73 5.94 10.67
CA VAL A 190 -3.47 5.25 9.60
C VAL A 190 -2.74 3.99 9.09
N ALA A 191 -1.56 3.73 9.65
CA ALA A 191 -0.74 2.55 9.44
C ALA A 191 0.14 2.32 10.68
N PRO A 192 0.75 1.14 10.85
CA PRO A 192 1.73 0.91 11.91
C PRO A 192 2.99 1.78 11.69
N ARG A 193 3.73 2.04 12.77
CA ARG A 193 5.05 2.68 12.68
C ARG A 193 5.97 1.81 11.81
N ASN A 194 6.61 2.42 10.82
CA ASN A 194 7.52 1.72 9.94
C ASN A 194 8.91 1.50 10.58
N SER A 195 9.78 0.74 9.88
CA SER A 195 11.14 0.45 10.34
C SER A 195 12.08 1.67 10.37
N PHE A 196 11.68 2.77 9.74
CA PHE A 196 12.44 4.03 9.73
C PHE A 196 12.07 4.97 10.87
N GLY A 197 11.15 4.57 11.75
CA GLY A 197 10.69 5.41 12.85
C GLY A 197 9.55 6.36 12.51
N GLU A 198 8.98 6.24 11.33
CA GLU A 198 7.92 7.11 10.85
C GLU A 198 6.53 6.52 11.13
N VAL A 199 5.58 7.38 11.43
CA VAL A 199 4.16 7.01 11.62
C VAL A 199 3.31 7.84 10.67
N ALA A 200 2.60 7.19 9.76
CA ALA A 200 1.60 7.86 8.94
C ALA A 200 0.39 8.24 9.82
N VAL A 201 0.07 9.52 9.85
CA VAL A 201 -1.02 10.05 10.67
C VAL A 201 -1.97 10.91 9.85
N MET A 202 -3.20 11.01 10.34
CA MET A 202 -4.20 11.94 9.85
C MET A 202 -4.80 12.71 11.03
N PRO A 203 -5.05 14.03 10.91
CA PRO A 203 -5.83 14.72 11.92
C PRO A 203 -7.15 14.00 12.17
N THR A 204 -7.46 13.62 13.42
CA THR A 204 -8.65 12.80 13.74
C THR A 204 -9.94 13.41 13.20
N SER A 205 -10.02 14.75 13.11
CA SER A 205 -11.16 15.46 12.53
C SER A 205 -11.34 15.28 11.02
N GLN A 206 -10.32 14.77 10.30
CA GLN A 206 -10.38 14.52 8.85
C GLN A 206 -10.74 13.08 8.48
N LEU A 207 -10.83 12.16 9.43
CA LEU A 207 -11.17 10.76 9.16
C LEU A 207 -12.54 10.55 8.49
N ASN A 208 -13.44 11.54 8.56
CA ASN A 208 -14.73 11.54 7.91
C ASN A 208 -14.84 12.59 6.79
N ALA A 209 -13.70 13.05 6.26
CA ALA A 209 -13.69 14.03 5.16
C ALA A 209 -14.36 13.44 3.91
N PRO A 210 -15.04 14.25 3.07
CA PRO A 210 -15.61 13.78 1.82
C PRO A 210 -14.57 13.12 0.91
N GLY A 211 -14.90 11.96 0.34
CA GLY A 211 -14.01 11.19 -0.53
C GLY A 211 -12.97 10.34 0.20
N PHE A 212 -12.82 10.48 1.51
CA PHE A 212 -11.96 9.63 2.33
C PHE A 212 -12.72 8.40 2.83
N VAL A 213 -12.08 7.23 2.80
CA VAL A 213 -12.63 5.99 3.38
C VAL A 213 -11.76 5.58 4.55
N ASN A 214 -12.33 5.67 5.74
CA ASN A 214 -11.71 5.18 6.96
C ASN A 214 -12.20 3.75 7.25
N SER A 215 -11.28 2.84 7.52
CA SER A 215 -11.61 1.53 8.07
C SER A 215 -12.20 1.69 9.48
N PRO A 216 -13.15 0.85 9.91
CA PRO A 216 -13.55 0.77 11.31
C PRO A 216 -12.37 0.51 12.27
N ARG A 217 -11.25 0.04 11.75
CA ARG A 217 -10.03 -0.29 12.47
C ARG A 217 -8.98 0.84 12.44
N GLY A 218 -9.27 1.95 11.72
CA GLY A 218 -8.45 3.16 11.69
C GLY A 218 -7.54 3.29 10.46
N ALA A 219 -7.52 2.32 9.57
CA ALA A 219 -6.71 2.39 8.35
C ALA A 219 -7.32 3.35 7.31
N SER A 220 -6.46 4.00 6.52
CA SER A 220 -6.81 4.92 5.42
C SER A 220 -6.95 4.14 4.11
N VAL A 221 -8.18 3.74 3.73
CA VAL A 221 -8.42 2.82 2.61
C VAL A 221 -8.46 3.56 1.27
N LEU A 222 -7.72 3.06 0.28
CA LEU A 222 -7.77 3.55 -1.09
C LEU A 222 -9.09 3.16 -1.78
N ASN A 223 -9.71 4.11 -2.47
CA ASN A 223 -11.02 3.93 -3.09
C ASN A 223 -11.11 4.38 -4.56
N GLY A 224 -9.98 4.75 -5.18
CA GLY A 224 -9.92 5.21 -6.58
C GLY A 224 -10.37 6.65 -6.81
N VAL A 225 -10.82 7.38 -5.79
CA VAL A 225 -11.21 8.81 -5.92
C VAL A 225 -9.98 9.71 -5.82
N HIS A 226 -9.16 9.49 -4.79
CA HIS A 226 -7.87 10.15 -4.58
C HIS A 226 -7.01 9.30 -3.64
N PHE A 227 -5.71 9.63 -3.54
CA PHE A 227 -4.73 8.84 -2.80
C PHE A 227 -4.48 9.36 -1.38
N ASN A 228 -5.54 9.92 -0.72
CA ASN A 228 -5.54 10.34 0.69
C ASN A 228 -4.44 11.36 1.02
N GLY A 229 -4.41 12.47 0.28
CA GLY A 229 -3.44 13.55 0.46
C GLY A 229 -3.49 14.25 1.82
N GLN A 230 -4.54 14.00 2.62
CA GLN A 230 -4.69 14.55 3.97
C GLN A 230 -3.71 13.96 4.99
N LYS A 231 -3.13 12.79 4.69
CA LYS A 231 -2.15 12.15 5.57
C LYS A 231 -0.77 12.78 5.45
N LEU A 232 0.00 12.73 6.53
CA LEU A 232 1.41 13.07 6.57
C LEU A 232 2.15 12.09 7.50
N PHE A 233 3.47 12.09 7.44
CA PHE A 233 4.27 11.29 8.36
C PHE A 233 4.80 12.14 9.51
N ILE A 234 4.66 11.67 10.75
CA ILE A 234 5.50 12.15 11.85
C ILE A 234 6.78 11.31 11.88
N ASP A 235 7.91 11.99 12.02
CA ASP A 235 9.24 11.40 11.83
C ASP A 235 10.11 11.66 13.08
N ASP A 236 10.91 10.67 13.46
CA ASP A 236 11.70 10.66 14.69
C ASP A 236 13.06 11.34 14.58
N ARG A 237 13.31 12.08 13.50
CA ARG A 237 14.60 12.77 13.25
C ARG A 237 15.06 13.69 14.39
N LEU A 238 14.12 14.38 15.05
CA LEU A 238 14.45 15.35 16.11
C LEU A 238 14.00 14.87 17.50
N ALA A 239 12.91 14.12 17.60
CA ALA A 239 12.43 13.49 18.83
C ALA A 239 11.72 12.18 18.52
N ALA A 240 11.70 11.25 19.47
CA ALA A 240 11.15 9.91 19.24
C ALA A 240 9.64 9.93 18.93
N THR A 241 9.24 9.15 17.95
CA THR A 241 7.83 8.85 17.65
C THR A 241 7.35 7.61 18.43
N PRO A 242 6.06 7.49 18.74
CA PRO A 242 5.54 6.34 19.47
C PRO A 242 5.54 5.06 18.59
N VAL A 243 5.68 3.91 19.23
CA VAL A 243 5.49 2.60 18.61
C VAL A 243 4.00 2.28 18.60
N VAL A 244 3.40 2.19 17.40
CA VAL A 244 1.94 2.10 17.24
C VAL A 244 1.54 1.13 16.13
N ASN A 245 0.33 0.59 16.27
CA ASN A 245 -0.45 -0.04 15.22
C ASN A 245 -1.30 1.01 14.48
N ALA A 246 -2.01 0.63 13.41
CA ALA A 246 -3.05 1.46 12.83
C ALA A 246 -4.16 1.75 13.86
N GLY A 247 -4.86 2.87 13.71
CA GLY A 247 -5.95 3.27 14.60
C GLY A 247 -5.52 3.83 15.96
N ALA A 248 -4.22 3.89 16.27
CA ALA A 248 -3.74 4.47 17.52
C ALA A 248 -3.99 5.98 17.58
N ARG A 249 -4.46 6.46 18.71
CA ARG A 249 -4.64 7.90 18.95
C ARG A 249 -3.37 8.52 19.52
N ILE A 250 -2.92 9.60 18.91
CA ILE A 250 -1.72 10.34 19.26
C ILE A 250 -2.09 11.82 19.43
N ASP A 251 -1.77 12.39 20.59
CA ASP A 251 -2.06 13.78 20.92
C ASP A 251 -0.76 14.61 21.02
N ASN A 252 -0.91 15.94 20.98
CA ASN A 252 0.18 16.90 21.21
C ASN A 252 1.38 16.74 20.25
N ILE A 253 1.12 16.49 18.99
CA ILE A 253 2.15 16.43 17.95
C ILE A 253 2.54 17.87 17.60
N VAL A 254 3.83 18.20 17.73
CA VAL A 254 4.39 19.50 17.31
C VAL A 254 5.74 19.24 16.65
N GLY A 255 5.96 19.87 15.50
CA GLY A 255 7.19 19.68 14.74
C GLY A 255 7.43 20.81 13.74
N VAL A 256 8.42 20.60 12.88
CA VAL A 256 8.70 21.42 11.69
C VAL A 256 8.34 20.63 10.44
N MET A 257 7.62 21.25 9.51
CA MET A 257 7.22 20.63 8.26
C MET A 257 8.41 20.52 7.34
N ASP A 258 8.52 19.39 6.64
CA ASP A 258 9.60 19.12 5.68
C ASP A 258 9.11 18.10 4.64
N PHE A 259 9.98 17.77 3.69
CA PHE A 259 9.72 16.74 2.69
C PHE A 259 10.95 15.85 2.55
N SER A 260 10.76 14.54 2.53
CA SER A 260 11.82 13.60 2.18
C SER A 260 11.26 12.24 1.74
N PHE A 261 11.99 11.57 0.85
CA PHE A 261 11.68 10.21 0.38
C PHE A 261 10.23 10.01 -0.05
N GLY A 262 9.72 10.95 -0.89
CA GLY A 262 8.41 10.84 -1.52
C GLY A 262 7.21 11.15 -0.62
N ASN A 263 7.41 11.73 0.57
CA ASN A 263 6.32 12.04 1.48
C ASN A 263 6.50 13.37 2.24
N PRO A 264 5.39 14.10 2.53
CA PRO A 264 5.41 15.21 3.48
C PRO A 264 5.65 14.69 4.89
N LYS A 265 6.58 15.32 5.62
CA LYS A 265 7.02 14.90 6.95
C LYS A 265 6.94 16.02 7.96
N LEU A 266 6.54 15.68 9.17
CA LEU A 266 6.63 16.54 10.33
C LEU A 266 7.71 15.99 11.25
N TYR A 267 8.90 16.59 11.26
CA TYR A 267 9.95 16.25 12.20
C TYR A 267 9.54 16.73 13.60
N VAL A 268 9.11 15.78 14.44
CA VAL A 268 8.58 16.14 15.76
C VAL A 268 9.67 16.71 16.65
N THR A 269 9.41 17.89 17.26
CA THR A 269 10.38 18.58 18.14
C THR A 269 10.27 18.17 19.60
N GLN A 270 9.26 17.41 19.94
CA GLN A 270 9.04 16.76 21.24
C GLN A 270 8.31 15.44 21.03
N ALA A 271 8.49 14.49 21.94
CA ALA A 271 7.81 13.20 21.84
C ALA A 271 6.29 13.40 21.94
N PRO A 272 5.50 12.95 20.95
CA PRO A 272 4.05 12.99 21.01
C PRO A 272 3.48 12.09 22.12
N VAL A 273 2.25 12.32 22.53
CA VAL A 273 1.58 11.55 23.57
C VAL A 273 0.74 10.43 22.95
N LEU A 274 1.13 9.17 23.17
CA LEU A 274 0.29 8.02 22.81
C LEU A 274 -0.87 7.91 23.81
N VAL A 275 -2.10 7.96 23.31
CA VAL A 275 -3.33 7.92 24.12
C VAL A 275 -3.94 6.51 24.12
N SER A 276 -3.99 5.86 22.96
CA SER A 276 -4.49 4.48 22.82
C SER A 276 -3.82 3.74 21.66
N ASN A 277 -3.67 2.41 21.81
CA ASN A 277 -3.11 1.52 20.79
C ASN A 277 -3.66 0.08 21.01
N ASP A 278 -4.99 -0.04 21.06
CA ASP A 278 -5.68 -1.23 21.57
C ASP A 278 -6.18 -2.16 20.45
N LEU A 279 -5.71 -1.97 19.21
CA LEU A 279 -6.14 -2.77 18.07
C LEU A 279 -5.82 -4.26 18.29
N GLN A 280 -6.81 -5.13 18.03
CA GLN A 280 -6.67 -6.58 18.13
C GLN A 280 -6.67 -7.21 16.74
N ARG A 281 -5.86 -8.27 16.58
CA ARG A 281 -5.90 -9.08 15.36
C ARG A 281 -7.25 -9.73 15.17
N GLN A 282 -7.73 -9.72 13.94
CA GLN A 282 -8.98 -10.37 13.60
C GLN A 282 -8.83 -11.89 13.63
N ILE A 283 -9.87 -12.55 14.10
CA ILE A 283 -10.05 -14.00 14.04
C ILE A 283 -11.34 -14.24 13.29
N ALA A 284 -11.27 -14.95 12.17
CA ALA A 284 -12.43 -15.31 11.38
C ALA A 284 -13.37 -16.25 12.18
N ALA A 285 -14.65 -16.16 11.95
CA ALA A 285 -15.60 -17.09 12.54
C ALA A 285 -15.26 -18.53 12.12
N PRO A 286 -15.35 -19.50 13.03
CA PRO A 286 -15.12 -20.92 12.71
C PRO A 286 -16.01 -21.38 11.56
N LEU A 287 -15.52 -22.32 10.76
CA LEU A 287 -16.31 -22.97 9.71
C LEU A 287 -17.46 -23.75 10.35
N SER A 288 -18.69 -23.52 9.89
CA SER A 288 -19.86 -24.28 10.32
C SER A 288 -19.79 -25.74 9.83
N THR A 289 -20.55 -26.62 10.46
CA THR A 289 -20.65 -28.03 10.02
C THR A 289 -21.10 -28.09 8.55
N GLY A 290 -20.34 -28.80 7.71
CA GLY A 290 -20.59 -28.89 6.25
C GLY A 290 -19.96 -27.75 5.45
N GLN A 291 -19.67 -26.60 6.03
CA GLN A 291 -19.08 -25.45 5.35
C GLN A 291 -17.65 -25.77 4.88
N PHE A 292 -17.30 -25.28 3.70
CA PHE A 292 -16.00 -25.44 3.08
C PHE A 292 -15.26 -24.09 3.08
N GLY A 293 -13.99 -24.07 3.47
CA GLY A 293 -13.16 -22.87 3.51
C GLY A 293 -12.06 -22.91 2.45
N ILE A 294 -11.87 -21.79 1.74
CA ILE A 294 -10.74 -21.54 0.84
C ILE A 294 -10.04 -20.26 1.32
N GLY A 295 -8.75 -20.38 1.63
CA GLY A 295 -7.90 -19.26 2.00
C GLY A 295 -6.95 -18.85 0.89
N SER A 296 -6.49 -17.59 0.93
CA SER A 296 -5.33 -17.11 0.19
C SER A 296 -4.45 -16.33 1.13
N TYR A 297 -3.13 -16.56 1.07
CA TYR A 297 -2.21 -15.90 1.99
C TYR A 297 -0.82 -15.72 1.36
N ASN A 298 -0.42 -14.48 1.13
CA ASN A 298 0.96 -14.13 0.86
C ASN A 298 1.74 -14.19 2.18
N VAL A 299 2.71 -15.10 2.29
CA VAL A 299 3.44 -15.41 3.52
C VAL A 299 4.77 -14.68 3.64
N GLU A 300 5.01 -13.69 2.79
CA GLU A 300 6.20 -12.82 2.80
C GLU A 300 7.51 -13.63 2.85
N ASN A 301 7.95 -14.11 1.68
CA ASN A 301 9.27 -14.73 1.47
C ASN A 301 9.58 -15.92 2.43
N LEU A 302 8.64 -16.84 2.64
CA LEU A 302 8.84 -17.99 3.52
C LEU A 302 9.73 -19.07 2.87
N GLY A 303 10.96 -19.23 3.35
CA GLY A 303 11.92 -20.25 2.90
C GLY A 303 12.12 -21.42 3.87
N GLY A 304 12.71 -22.51 3.39
CA GLY A 304 12.99 -23.68 4.21
C GLY A 304 14.02 -23.46 5.32
N ASN A 305 14.78 -22.38 5.25
CA ASN A 305 15.72 -21.93 6.29
C ASN A 305 15.08 -20.98 7.32
N ALA A 306 13.79 -20.67 7.21
CA ALA A 306 13.08 -19.83 8.18
C ALA A 306 13.16 -20.44 9.60
N THR A 307 13.15 -19.58 10.62
CA THR A 307 13.11 -20.05 12.01
C THR A 307 11.82 -20.82 12.31
N GLN A 308 11.84 -21.76 13.25
CA GLN A 308 10.62 -22.49 13.63
C GLN A 308 9.55 -21.53 14.14
N ALA A 309 9.92 -20.50 14.90
CA ALA A 309 8.99 -19.48 15.38
C ALA A 309 8.26 -18.75 14.24
N ARG A 310 8.94 -18.44 13.12
CA ARG A 310 8.32 -17.84 11.94
C ARG A 310 7.33 -18.81 11.27
N ILE A 311 7.72 -20.08 11.12
CA ILE A 311 6.84 -21.12 10.56
C ILE A 311 5.61 -21.34 11.45
N ASP A 312 5.81 -21.41 12.76
CA ASP A 312 4.71 -21.59 13.73
C ASP A 312 3.77 -20.40 13.75
N ALA A 313 4.28 -19.17 13.56
CA ALA A 313 3.47 -17.97 13.46
C ALA A 313 2.60 -17.96 12.19
N VAL A 314 3.16 -18.30 11.02
CA VAL A 314 2.39 -18.45 9.77
C VAL A 314 1.33 -19.55 9.92
N ALA A 315 1.71 -20.71 10.49
CA ALA A 315 0.77 -21.79 10.76
C ALA A 315 -0.35 -21.35 11.72
N GLY A 316 -0.03 -20.55 12.75
CA GLY A 316 -0.99 -19.97 13.68
C GLY A 316 -2.00 -19.05 12.99
N GLN A 317 -1.57 -18.25 12.03
CA GLN A 317 -2.50 -17.42 11.25
C GLN A 317 -3.42 -18.28 10.39
N ILE A 318 -2.92 -19.32 9.75
CA ILE A 318 -3.75 -20.25 8.97
C ILE A 318 -4.77 -20.96 9.86
N THR A 319 -4.35 -21.44 11.03
CA THR A 319 -5.19 -22.28 11.88
C THR A 319 -6.13 -21.50 12.77
N LEU A 320 -5.66 -20.39 13.37
CA LEU A 320 -6.41 -19.58 14.32
C LEU A 320 -7.12 -18.42 13.60
N ASN A 321 -6.36 -17.55 12.92
CA ASN A 321 -6.95 -16.33 12.34
C ASN A 321 -7.86 -16.63 11.15
N MET A 322 -7.47 -17.57 10.26
CA MET A 322 -8.25 -17.99 9.10
C MET A 322 -9.22 -19.16 9.40
N ALA A 323 -9.32 -19.64 10.65
CA ALA A 323 -10.17 -20.77 11.05
C ALA A 323 -9.89 -22.09 10.31
N ALA A 324 -8.63 -22.39 9.98
CA ALA A 324 -8.17 -23.63 9.33
C ALA A 324 -8.95 -23.97 8.05
N PRO A 325 -8.84 -23.18 6.96
CA PRO A 325 -9.55 -23.45 5.70
C PRO A 325 -9.10 -24.77 5.09
N HIS A 326 -9.98 -25.42 4.30
CA HIS A 326 -9.68 -26.73 3.71
C HIS A 326 -8.69 -26.66 2.54
N ILE A 327 -8.63 -25.50 1.85
CA ILE A 327 -7.60 -25.20 0.85
C ILE A 327 -7.01 -23.82 1.22
N VAL A 328 -5.69 -23.69 1.13
CA VAL A 328 -4.98 -22.41 1.26
C VAL A 328 -4.07 -22.24 0.05
N SER A 329 -4.32 -21.20 -0.75
CA SER A 329 -3.40 -20.71 -1.77
C SER A 329 -2.33 -19.87 -1.08
N LEU A 330 -1.07 -20.24 -1.25
CA LEU A 330 0.08 -19.57 -0.67
C LEU A 330 0.86 -18.83 -1.76
N GLN A 331 1.25 -17.59 -1.48
CA GLN A 331 2.16 -16.81 -2.30
C GLN A 331 3.47 -16.58 -1.53
N GLU A 332 4.54 -16.31 -2.23
CA GLU A 332 5.89 -16.07 -1.69
C GLU A 332 6.51 -17.23 -0.92
N ILE A 333 6.17 -18.45 -1.32
CA ILE A 333 6.93 -19.61 -0.89
C ILE A 333 8.30 -19.59 -1.62
N GLN A 334 9.37 -19.56 -0.85
CA GLN A 334 10.74 -19.71 -1.35
C GLN A 334 11.17 -21.19 -1.33
N ASP A 335 12.32 -21.45 -1.91
CA ASP A 335 12.92 -22.78 -1.92
C ASP A 335 13.49 -23.20 -0.52
N ASN A 336 14.13 -24.36 -0.50
CA ASN A 336 14.58 -25.00 0.74
C ASN A 336 15.66 -24.25 1.52
N ASN A 337 16.37 -23.30 0.89
CA ASN A 337 17.42 -22.51 1.51
C ASN A 337 17.15 -20.99 1.44
N GLY A 338 15.92 -20.58 1.07
CA GLY A 338 15.49 -19.19 1.07
C GLY A 338 16.17 -18.37 -0.03
N ALA A 339 16.66 -17.17 0.30
CA ALA A 339 17.29 -16.26 -0.67
C ALA A 339 18.73 -16.64 -1.07
N THR A 340 19.23 -17.83 -0.73
CA THR A 340 20.57 -18.28 -1.09
C THR A 340 20.61 -18.67 -2.58
N ASN A 341 21.32 -17.92 -3.39
CA ASN A 341 21.36 -18.10 -4.84
C ASN A 341 22.45 -19.13 -5.23
N ASP A 342 22.15 -20.43 -5.07
CA ASP A 342 23.07 -21.55 -5.35
C ASP A 342 22.51 -22.56 -6.36
N GLY A 343 21.36 -22.25 -6.96
CA GLY A 343 20.70 -23.14 -7.92
C GLY A 343 19.68 -24.10 -7.30
N THR A 344 19.46 -24.05 -5.98
CA THR A 344 18.37 -24.78 -5.32
C THR A 344 17.03 -24.23 -5.81
N VAL A 345 16.11 -25.11 -6.24
CA VAL A 345 14.77 -24.73 -6.68
C VAL A 345 13.66 -25.53 -5.98
N GLY A 346 14.01 -26.59 -5.26
CA GLY A 346 13.04 -27.40 -4.50
C GLY A 346 12.47 -26.64 -3.31
N ALA A 347 11.16 -26.77 -3.01
CA ALA A 347 10.50 -26.18 -1.84
C ALA A 347 9.86 -27.24 -0.93
N ASP A 348 10.24 -28.49 -1.11
CA ASP A 348 9.71 -29.63 -0.34
C ASP A 348 9.98 -29.51 1.16
N LEU A 349 11.18 -29.04 1.55
CA LEU A 349 11.48 -28.76 2.97
C LEU A 349 10.63 -27.60 3.50
N THR A 350 10.53 -26.51 2.76
CA THR A 350 9.73 -25.33 3.15
C THR A 350 8.27 -25.72 3.41
N LEU A 351 7.67 -26.39 2.43
CA LEU A 351 6.26 -26.76 2.48
C LEU A 351 5.98 -27.89 3.50
N SER A 352 6.89 -28.86 3.61
CA SER A 352 6.73 -29.95 4.61
C SER A 352 6.82 -29.41 6.06
N ARG A 353 7.72 -28.45 6.33
CA ARG A 353 7.80 -27.79 7.64
C ARG A 353 6.54 -27.00 7.95
N LEU A 354 6.03 -26.24 6.98
CA LEU A 354 4.79 -25.48 7.16
C LEU A 354 3.59 -26.40 7.37
N ALA A 355 3.41 -27.41 6.52
CA ALA A 355 2.32 -28.39 6.65
C ALA A 355 2.36 -29.15 7.99
N ALA A 356 3.56 -29.52 8.47
CA ALA A 356 3.72 -30.15 9.76
C ALA A 356 3.30 -29.22 10.91
N ALA A 357 3.65 -27.92 10.85
CA ALA A 357 3.26 -26.95 11.86
C ALA A 357 1.73 -26.68 11.84
N VAL A 358 1.12 -26.57 10.65
CA VAL A 358 -0.33 -26.43 10.51
C VAL A 358 -1.06 -27.66 11.05
N ASN A 359 -0.61 -28.87 10.71
CA ASN A 359 -1.20 -30.12 11.21
C ASN A 359 -1.10 -30.25 12.74
N ALA A 360 0.01 -29.79 13.32
CA ALA A 360 0.18 -29.79 14.77
C ALA A 360 -0.80 -28.84 15.49
N GLN A 361 -1.18 -27.74 14.83
CA GLN A 361 -2.06 -26.69 15.40
C GLN A 361 -3.54 -26.86 15.00
N ALA A 362 -3.89 -27.74 14.05
CA ALA A 362 -5.25 -27.98 13.57
C ALA A 362 -5.67 -29.45 13.82
N PRO A 363 -5.94 -29.88 15.05
CA PRO A 363 -6.34 -31.26 15.34
C PRO A 363 -7.62 -31.63 14.57
N GLY A 364 -7.62 -32.80 13.94
CA GLY A 364 -8.73 -33.28 13.11
C GLY A 364 -8.61 -32.92 11.63
N ARG A 365 -7.60 -32.14 11.23
CA ARG A 365 -7.21 -31.86 9.86
C ARG A 365 -5.96 -32.67 9.47
N ASN A 366 -5.74 -32.84 8.18
CA ASN A 366 -4.54 -33.49 7.65
C ASN A 366 -4.11 -32.79 6.35
N TYR A 367 -3.32 -31.73 6.51
CA TYR A 367 -2.87 -30.94 5.35
C TYR A 367 -1.71 -31.63 4.64
N ALA A 368 -1.91 -31.80 3.34
CA ALA A 368 -0.85 -32.04 2.36
C ALA A 368 -0.56 -30.74 1.59
N TRP A 369 0.48 -30.76 0.77
CA TRP A 369 0.85 -29.61 -0.05
C TRP A 369 1.10 -30.02 -1.51
N LEU A 370 0.98 -29.05 -2.40
CA LEU A 370 1.40 -29.18 -3.80
C LEU A 370 1.95 -27.85 -4.34
N THR A 371 2.94 -27.94 -5.24
CA THR A 371 3.52 -26.80 -5.95
C THR A 371 4.18 -27.28 -7.24
N VAL A 372 4.50 -26.35 -8.15
CA VAL A 372 5.38 -26.58 -9.31
C VAL A 372 6.66 -25.77 -9.10
N ASN A 373 7.80 -26.45 -9.06
CA ASN A 373 9.09 -25.77 -8.93
C ASN A 373 9.39 -24.92 -10.16
N PRO A 374 9.91 -23.67 -10.01
CA PRO A 374 10.33 -22.84 -11.12
C PRO A 374 11.65 -23.33 -11.74
N GLN A 375 12.01 -22.74 -12.88
CA GLN A 375 13.41 -22.73 -13.29
C GLN A 375 14.18 -21.72 -12.43
N ASN A 376 15.45 -22.01 -12.15
CA ASN A 376 16.27 -21.15 -11.26
C ASN A 376 16.29 -19.71 -11.75
N ASN A 377 15.90 -18.78 -10.87
CA ASN A 377 15.83 -17.33 -11.09
C ASN A 377 14.96 -16.87 -12.27
N ALA A 378 14.03 -17.70 -12.76
CA ALA A 378 13.22 -17.39 -13.94
C ALA A 378 11.87 -16.71 -13.61
N ASP A 379 11.42 -16.80 -12.35
CA ASP A 379 10.09 -16.33 -11.96
C ASP A 379 10.12 -14.97 -11.23
N GLY A 380 11.27 -14.27 -11.24
CA GLY A 380 11.40 -12.96 -10.60
C GLY A 380 11.31 -13.00 -9.06
N GLY A 381 11.02 -11.86 -8.44
CA GLY A 381 11.00 -11.72 -6.99
C GLY A 381 12.40 -11.69 -6.37
N GLN A 382 12.54 -12.19 -5.14
CA GLN A 382 13.81 -12.24 -4.42
C GLN A 382 14.83 -13.11 -5.18
N PRO A 383 15.98 -12.58 -5.61
CA PRO A 383 17.02 -13.39 -6.26
C PRO A 383 17.45 -14.57 -5.39
N GLY A 384 17.57 -15.75 -6.00
CA GLY A 384 17.87 -17.00 -5.30
C GLY A 384 16.70 -17.64 -4.57
N GLY A 385 15.66 -16.89 -4.23
CA GLY A 385 14.50 -17.42 -3.49
C GLY A 385 13.56 -18.30 -4.30
N ASN A 386 13.65 -18.20 -5.64
CA ASN A 386 12.82 -18.99 -6.56
C ASN A 386 11.34 -19.00 -6.15
N ILE A 387 10.79 -17.79 -5.89
CA ILE A 387 9.44 -17.55 -5.35
C ILE A 387 8.37 -18.20 -6.23
N ARG A 388 7.40 -18.85 -5.58
CA ARG A 388 6.32 -19.58 -6.25
C ARG A 388 5.02 -19.53 -5.45
N GLN A 389 3.95 -19.99 -6.10
CA GLN A 389 2.69 -20.33 -5.46
C GLN A 389 2.70 -21.80 -5.03
N ALA A 390 1.95 -22.09 -3.97
CA ALA A 390 1.70 -23.44 -3.50
C ALA A 390 0.28 -23.56 -2.95
N PHE A 391 -0.19 -24.79 -2.78
CA PHE A 391 -1.41 -25.08 -2.04
C PHE A 391 -1.10 -25.92 -0.81
N LEU A 392 -1.75 -25.59 0.32
CA LEU A 392 -2.04 -26.53 1.37
C LEU A 392 -3.50 -26.98 1.21
N TYR A 393 -3.77 -28.27 1.38
CA TYR A 393 -5.12 -28.81 1.32
C TYR A 393 -5.35 -29.92 2.32
N ASP A 394 -6.52 -29.90 2.96
CA ASP A 394 -6.92 -30.88 3.98
C ASP A 394 -7.43 -32.17 3.33
N THR A 395 -6.63 -33.23 3.36
CA THR A 395 -6.93 -34.52 2.73
C THR A 395 -8.11 -35.26 3.36
N THR A 396 -8.66 -34.78 4.48
CA THR A 396 -9.87 -35.36 5.08
C THR A 396 -11.14 -35.02 4.29
N ARG A 397 -11.12 -33.93 3.48
CA ARG A 397 -12.25 -33.48 2.65
C ARG A 397 -11.89 -33.17 1.21
N VAL A 398 -10.61 -32.89 0.93
CA VAL A 398 -10.13 -32.48 -0.38
C VAL A 398 -9.29 -33.60 -0.99
N SER A 399 -9.64 -34.06 -2.15
CA SER A 399 -8.82 -34.98 -2.93
C SER A 399 -8.18 -34.27 -4.12
N PHE A 400 -6.94 -34.61 -4.36
CA PHE A 400 -6.16 -34.24 -5.53
C PHE A 400 -5.78 -35.51 -6.28
N SER A 401 -5.88 -35.48 -7.60
CA SER A 401 -5.50 -36.58 -8.47
C SER A 401 -4.76 -36.09 -9.71
N GLY A 402 -3.95 -36.93 -10.28
CA GLY A 402 -3.20 -36.63 -11.50
C GLY A 402 -1.74 -36.29 -11.25
N VAL A 403 -1.05 -35.89 -12.30
CA VAL A 403 0.38 -35.61 -12.33
C VAL A 403 0.61 -34.11 -12.14
N VAL A 404 1.57 -33.75 -11.29
CA VAL A 404 2.06 -32.38 -11.17
C VAL A 404 3.05 -32.12 -12.31
N GLY A 405 2.82 -31.05 -13.09
CA GLY A 405 3.67 -30.66 -14.20
C GLY A 405 5.02 -30.10 -13.76
N GLY A 406 5.95 -30.01 -14.69
CA GLY A 406 7.23 -29.32 -14.52
C GLY A 406 7.11 -27.80 -14.74
N ALA A 407 8.25 -27.12 -14.61
CA ALA A 407 8.34 -25.66 -14.69
C ALA A 407 7.80 -25.05 -16.00
N LEU A 408 7.89 -25.77 -17.10
CA LEU A 408 7.48 -25.32 -18.44
C LEU A 408 6.27 -26.08 -18.99
N ASP A 409 5.67 -27.00 -18.21
CA ASP A 409 4.52 -27.75 -18.63
C ASP A 409 3.25 -26.93 -18.46
N ALA A 410 2.62 -26.56 -19.57
CA ALA A 410 1.37 -25.83 -19.58
C ALA A 410 0.20 -26.77 -19.21
N ILE A 411 -0.62 -26.32 -18.25
CA ILE A 411 -1.91 -26.95 -17.99
C ILE A 411 -2.93 -26.46 -19.02
N THR A 412 -3.65 -27.40 -19.64
CA THR A 412 -4.66 -27.09 -20.66
C THR A 412 -5.99 -27.77 -20.34
N PRO A 413 -7.12 -27.05 -20.47
CA PRO A 413 -8.42 -27.66 -20.28
C PRO A 413 -8.79 -28.60 -21.44
N ILE A 414 -9.45 -29.70 -21.10
CA ILE A 414 -9.89 -30.74 -22.02
C ILE A 414 -11.36 -31.03 -21.76
N ALA A 415 -12.15 -31.13 -22.83
CA ALA A 415 -13.54 -31.55 -22.70
C ALA A 415 -13.63 -33.02 -22.24
N ALA A 416 -14.38 -33.25 -21.18
CA ALA A 416 -14.64 -34.56 -20.62
C ALA A 416 -16.09 -34.99 -20.85
N ALA A 417 -16.41 -36.24 -20.53
CA ALA A 417 -17.74 -36.78 -20.69
C ALA A 417 -18.77 -35.96 -19.86
N GLY A 418 -19.96 -35.79 -20.42
CA GLY A 418 -21.05 -35.08 -19.75
C GLY A 418 -20.90 -33.56 -19.73
N GLY A 419 -20.03 -32.98 -20.58
CA GLY A 419 -19.80 -31.53 -20.63
C GLY A 419 -18.96 -31.01 -19.46
N GLN A 420 -18.25 -31.89 -18.76
CA GLN A 420 -17.30 -31.50 -17.71
C GLN A 420 -15.97 -31.05 -18.33
N VAL A 421 -15.21 -30.30 -17.61
CA VAL A 421 -13.82 -29.97 -17.95
C VAL A 421 -12.88 -30.89 -17.16
N SER A 422 -11.80 -31.32 -17.75
CA SER A 422 -10.64 -31.91 -17.07
C SER A 422 -9.37 -31.24 -17.61
N PHE A 423 -8.21 -31.68 -17.13
CA PHE A 423 -6.94 -31.11 -17.56
C PHE A 423 -5.94 -32.20 -17.96
N ASN A 424 -4.98 -31.83 -18.83
CA ASN A 424 -3.87 -32.69 -19.19
C ASN A 424 -2.95 -33.04 -18.01
N LEU A 425 -2.95 -32.21 -16.97
CA LEU A 425 -2.19 -32.34 -15.71
C LEU A 425 -3.15 -32.23 -14.53
N GLY A 426 -2.85 -32.85 -13.39
CA GLY A 426 -3.57 -32.64 -12.13
C GLY A 426 -3.31 -31.26 -11.56
N ALA A 427 -2.05 -30.79 -11.70
CA ALA A 427 -1.66 -29.41 -11.40
C ALA A 427 -0.58 -28.96 -12.37
N GLY A 428 -0.61 -27.67 -12.76
CA GLY A 428 0.33 -27.12 -13.73
C GLY A 428 0.26 -25.61 -13.83
N ARG A 429 1.07 -25.03 -14.71
CA ARG A 429 1.17 -23.59 -14.91
C ARG A 429 0.35 -23.12 -16.10
N VAL A 430 -0.28 -21.98 -15.99
CA VAL A 430 -0.95 -21.32 -17.13
C VAL A 430 0.11 -20.74 -18.04
N ASP A 431 0.17 -21.23 -19.26
CA ASP A 431 1.01 -20.72 -20.36
C ASP A 431 2.39 -20.20 -19.90
N PRO A 432 3.24 -21.07 -19.32
CA PRO A 432 4.49 -20.65 -18.67
C PRO A 432 5.50 -20.02 -19.64
N GLY A 433 5.32 -20.16 -20.96
CA GLY A 433 6.11 -19.53 -22.02
C GLY A 433 5.64 -18.14 -22.43
N ASN A 434 4.50 -17.67 -21.94
CA ASN A 434 3.94 -16.38 -22.31
C ASN A 434 4.82 -15.21 -21.82
N ALA A 435 5.05 -14.23 -22.70
CA ALA A 435 5.85 -13.05 -22.39
C ALA A 435 5.27 -12.23 -21.21
N ALA A 436 3.97 -12.28 -20.96
CA ALA A 436 3.32 -11.67 -19.80
C ALA A 436 3.92 -12.15 -18.46
N PHE A 437 4.43 -13.38 -18.41
CA PHE A 437 5.05 -13.95 -17.22
C PHE A 437 6.59 -13.95 -17.26
N ALA A 438 7.21 -13.20 -18.18
CA ALA A 438 8.67 -13.05 -18.21
C ALA A 438 9.17 -12.42 -16.91
N SER A 439 10.18 -13.02 -16.26
CA SER A 439 10.71 -12.58 -14.97
C SER A 439 9.64 -12.34 -13.91
N SER A 440 8.53 -13.09 -13.97
CA SER A 440 7.42 -13.03 -13.04
C SER A 440 6.90 -14.44 -12.73
N ARG A 441 6.21 -14.59 -11.61
CA ARG A 441 5.62 -15.87 -11.16
C ARG A 441 4.54 -16.31 -12.16
N LYS A 442 4.51 -17.63 -12.45
CA LYS A 442 3.53 -18.22 -13.36
C LYS A 442 2.36 -18.76 -12.55
N PRO A 443 1.09 -18.47 -12.91
CA PRO A 443 -0.07 -18.94 -12.17
C PRO A 443 -0.10 -20.47 -12.07
N LEU A 444 -0.44 -20.97 -10.88
CA LEU A 444 -0.57 -22.40 -10.58
C LEU A 444 -2.04 -22.79 -10.55
N VAL A 445 -2.43 -23.71 -11.42
CA VAL A 445 -3.80 -24.27 -11.50
C VAL A 445 -3.82 -25.69 -11.01
N THR A 446 -4.85 -26.02 -10.27
CA THR A 446 -5.17 -27.40 -9.90
C THR A 446 -6.67 -27.64 -9.91
N GLU A 447 -7.03 -28.90 -10.20
CA GLU A 447 -8.37 -29.42 -10.01
C GLU A 447 -8.42 -30.19 -8.70
N PHE A 448 -9.25 -29.73 -7.76
CA PHE A 448 -9.59 -30.46 -6.55
C PHE A 448 -10.98 -31.06 -6.64
N THR A 449 -11.20 -32.17 -5.96
CA THR A 449 -12.53 -32.69 -5.67
C THR A 449 -12.83 -32.51 -4.18
N VAL A 450 -13.92 -31.82 -3.90
CA VAL A 450 -14.38 -31.50 -2.54
C VAL A 450 -15.76 -32.09 -2.34
N ASP A 451 -15.89 -33.08 -1.45
CA ASP A 451 -17.17 -33.76 -1.17
C ASP A 451 -17.90 -34.22 -2.49
N GLY A 452 -17.14 -34.62 -3.50
CA GLY A 452 -17.65 -35.02 -4.83
C GLY A 452 -17.90 -33.89 -5.81
N VAL A 453 -17.65 -32.63 -5.44
CA VAL A 453 -17.79 -31.45 -6.30
C VAL A 453 -16.41 -31.07 -6.88
N GLN A 454 -16.36 -30.90 -8.21
CA GLN A 454 -15.15 -30.37 -8.89
C GLN A 454 -14.96 -28.90 -8.57
N LEU A 455 -13.74 -28.53 -8.21
CA LEU A 455 -13.33 -27.16 -7.91
C LEU A 455 -11.98 -26.87 -8.57
N ILE A 456 -11.93 -25.88 -9.44
CA ILE A 456 -10.72 -25.40 -10.11
C ILE A 456 -10.20 -24.21 -9.33
N VAL A 457 -8.97 -24.33 -8.79
CA VAL A 457 -8.34 -23.25 -8.04
C VAL A 457 -7.10 -22.77 -8.78
N ILE A 458 -7.01 -21.44 -8.96
CA ILE A 458 -5.93 -20.75 -9.69
C ILE A 458 -5.23 -19.83 -8.70
N ALA A 459 -4.02 -20.22 -8.28
CA ALA A 459 -3.17 -19.42 -7.41
C ALA A 459 -2.30 -18.47 -8.22
N ASN A 460 -2.27 -17.20 -7.83
CA ASN A 460 -1.60 -16.14 -8.57
C ASN A 460 -0.66 -15.33 -7.67
N HIS A 461 0.37 -14.77 -8.30
CA HIS A 461 1.17 -13.71 -7.78
C HIS A 461 1.70 -12.89 -8.95
N PHE A 462 1.06 -11.76 -9.24
CA PHE A 462 1.40 -10.91 -10.39
C PHE A 462 2.70 -10.12 -10.17
N ASN A 463 3.13 -9.44 -11.22
CA ASN A 463 4.28 -8.54 -11.14
C ASN A 463 4.03 -7.43 -10.11
N SER A 464 5.03 -7.17 -9.27
CA SER A 464 4.92 -6.15 -8.22
C SER A 464 4.85 -4.74 -8.83
N LYS A 465 4.51 -3.75 -7.98
CA LYS A 465 4.52 -2.31 -8.34
C LYS A 465 5.94 -1.71 -8.41
N GLY A 466 6.97 -2.55 -8.40
CA GLY A 466 8.36 -2.12 -8.52
C GLY A 466 8.61 -1.36 -9.82
N GLY A 467 9.22 -0.17 -9.72
CA GLY A 467 9.45 0.74 -10.83
C GLY A 467 8.35 1.76 -11.07
N ASP A 468 7.20 1.66 -10.40
CA ASP A 468 6.19 2.72 -10.39
C ASP A 468 6.70 3.91 -9.56
N GLU A 469 6.36 5.10 -10.00
CA GLU A 469 6.80 6.34 -9.38
C GLU A 469 5.99 6.68 -8.12
N PRO A 470 6.60 7.38 -7.13
CA PRO A 470 5.91 7.79 -5.91
C PRO A 470 4.82 8.83 -6.19
N LEU A 471 3.83 8.93 -5.30
CA LEU A 471 2.71 9.86 -5.45
C LEU A 471 3.14 11.32 -5.36
N TYR A 472 4.05 11.64 -4.43
CA TYR A 472 4.59 12.99 -4.23
C TYR A 472 5.93 13.12 -4.98
N GLN A 473 5.84 13.43 -6.27
CA GLN A 473 6.99 13.63 -7.15
C GLN A 473 6.77 14.82 -8.10
N PRO A 474 7.84 15.34 -8.75
CA PRO A 474 7.71 16.50 -9.65
C PRO A 474 6.76 16.29 -10.83
N ASP A 475 6.81 15.14 -11.48
CA ASP A 475 6.01 14.87 -12.69
C ASP A 475 4.66 14.23 -12.33
N GLN A 476 3.55 14.83 -12.79
CA GLN A 476 2.19 14.46 -12.41
C GLN A 476 1.28 14.28 -13.64
N PRO A 477 0.52 13.17 -13.71
CA PRO A 477 0.46 12.05 -12.76
C PRO A 477 1.72 11.17 -12.80
N PRO A 478 2.00 10.40 -11.72
CA PRO A 478 3.12 9.46 -11.68
C PRO A 478 3.02 8.38 -12.76
N ASP A 479 4.14 8.02 -13.38
CA ASP A 479 4.22 6.91 -14.30
C ASP A 479 4.13 5.56 -13.56
N ARG A 480 3.39 4.61 -14.14
CA ARG A 480 3.15 3.27 -13.59
C ARG A 480 3.48 2.18 -14.59
N PRO A 481 4.75 2.02 -14.98
CA PRO A 481 5.16 1.09 -16.02
C PRO A 481 4.85 -0.38 -15.67
N SER A 482 4.76 -0.73 -14.40
CA SER A 482 4.45 -2.08 -13.95
C SER A 482 3.04 -2.55 -14.30
N GLU A 483 2.08 -1.62 -14.51
CA GLU A 483 0.69 -1.92 -14.91
C GLU A 483 0.61 -2.64 -16.26
N VAL A 484 1.53 -2.33 -17.19
CA VAL A 484 1.57 -2.95 -18.52
C VAL A 484 1.71 -4.48 -18.41
N GLN A 485 2.61 -4.94 -17.55
CA GLN A 485 2.82 -6.37 -17.35
C GLN A 485 1.65 -7.01 -16.60
N ARG A 486 1.10 -6.36 -15.57
CA ARG A 486 -0.05 -6.87 -14.83
C ARG A 486 -1.29 -7.00 -15.71
N LEU A 487 -1.56 -6.02 -16.58
CA LEU A 487 -2.66 -6.11 -17.56
C LEU A 487 -2.48 -7.31 -18.50
N ALA A 488 -1.26 -7.54 -19.00
CA ALA A 488 -0.97 -8.69 -19.86
C ALA A 488 -1.13 -10.02 -19.10
N GLN A 489 -0.75 -10.08 -17.83
CA GLN A 489 -0.94 -11.26 -16.97
C GLN A 489 -2.43 -11.54 -16.74
N ALA A 490 -3.22 -10.50 -16.45
CA ALA A 490 -4.67 -10.63 -16.29
C ALA A 490 -5.35 -11.10 -17.59
N GLN A 491 -4.90 -10.61 -18.76
CA GLN A 491 -5.42 -11.05 -20.05
C GLN A 491 -5.12 -12.53 -20.30
N ALA A 492 -3.89 -12.99 -20.05
CA ALA A 492 -3.51 -14.40 -20.22
C ALA A 492 -4.36 -15.33 -19.34
N LEU A 493 -4.66 -14.91 -18.12
CA LEU A 493 -5.56 -15.64 -17.23
C LEU A 493 -7.02 -15.59 -17.68
N ALA A 494 -7.50 -14.45 -18.16
CA ALA A 494 -8.84 -14.31 -18.72
C ALA A 494 -9.07 -15.23 -19.91
N ASP A 495 -8.07 -15.38 -20.78
CA ASP A 495 -8.09 -16.31 -21.92
C ASP A 495 -8.14 -17.77 -21.43
N PHE A 496 -7.36 -18.13 -20.43
CA PHE A 496 -7.41 -19.46 -19.80
C PHE A 496 -8.79 -19.74 -19.18
N VAL A 497 -9.32 -18.83 -18.37
CA VAL A 497 -10.65 -18.96 -17.75
C VAL A 497 -11.74 -19.09 -18.82
N SER A 498 -11.67 -18.27 -19.88
CA SER A 498 -12.61 -18.33 -21.00
C SER A 498 -12.56 -19.69 -21.69
N SER A 499 -11.38 -20.30 -21.84
CA SER A 499 -11.24 -21.63 -22.42
C SER A 499 -11.87 -22.74 -21.56
N VAL A 500 -11.79 -22.62 -20.22
CA VAL A 500 -12.47 -23.51 -19.26
C VAL A 500 -13.98 -23.35 -19.37
N LEU A 501 -14.48 -22.10 -19.33
CA LEU A 501 -15.92 -21.81 -19.38
C LEU A 501 -16.54 -22.12 -20.75
N ALA A 502 -15.78 -22.09 -21.83
CA ALA A 502 -16.25 -22.54 -23.14
C ALA A 502 -16.54 -24.05 -23.18
N ILE A 503 -15.81 -24.87 -22.40
CA ILE A 503 -16.06 -26.30 -22.25
C ILE A 503 -17.20 -26.55 -21.25
N ASN A 504 -17.13 -25.91 -20.09
CA ASN A 504 -18.16 -26.03 -19.04
C ASN A 504 -18.54 -24.65 -18.50
N PRO A 505 -19.63 -24.04 -18.99
CA PRO A 505 -20.11 -22.73 -18.50
C PRO A 505 -20.46 -22.72 -16.99
N ASN A 506 -20.64 -23.90 -16.40
CA ASN A 506 -20.95 -24.07 -14.98
C ASN A 506 -19.73 -24.54 -14.17
N ALA A 507 -18.51 -24.38 -14.66
CA ALA A 507 -17.31 -24.73 -13.92
C ALA A 507 -17.20 -23.90 -12.62
N ASN A 508 -16.86 -24.57 -11.52
CA ASN A 508 -16.57 -23.91 -10.25
C ASN A 508 -15.11 -23.45 -10.25
N ILE A 509 -14.88 -22.17 -10.45
CA ILE A 509 -13.55 -21.56 -10.53
C ILE A 509 -13.37 -20.59 -9.36
N VAL A 510 -12.24 -20.72 -8.67
CA VAL A 510 -11.71 -19.74 -7.71
C VAL A 510 -10.32 -19.33 -8.17
N LEU A 511 -10.16 -18.07 -8.58
CA LEU A 511 -8.89 -17.45 -8.92
C LEU A 511 -8.52 -16.52 -7.77
N THR A 512 -7.38 -16.74 -7.14
CA THR A 512 -7.00 -16.00 -5.94
C THR A 512 -5.50 -15.78 -5.84
N GLY A 513 -5.10 -14.82 -5.02
CA GLY A 513 -3.71 -14.50 -4.74
C GLY A 513 -3.42 -13.02 -4.74
N ASP A 514 -2.15 -12.69 -4.63
CA ASP A 514 -1.63 -11.34 -4.74
C ASP A 514 -1.56 -10.93 -6.23
N LEU A 515 -2.50 -10.09 -6.65
CA LEU A 515 -2.55 -9.56 -8.01
C LEU A 515 -1.81 -8.22 -8.14
N ASN A 516 -1.21 -7.74 -7.05
CA ASN A 516 -0.38 -6.54 -7.01
C ASN A 516 -1.04 -5.29 -7.62
N ASP A 517 -2.38 -5.24 -7.66
CA ASP A 517 -3.11 -4.07 -8.13
C ASP A 517 -4.43 -3.89 -7.37
N PHE A 518 -4.98 -2.69 -7.45
CA PHE A 518 -6.15 -2.28 -6.68
C PHE A 518 -7.45 -2.88 -7.24
N GLN A 519 -8.45 -3.07 -6.38
CA GLN A 519 -9.78 -3.58 -6.76
C GLN A 519 -10.51 -2.71 -7.80
N PHE A 520 -10.09 -1.46 -7.96
CA PHE A 520 -10.63 -0.50 -8.94
C PHE A 520 -9.72 -0.29 -10.16
N ALA A 521 -8.58 -1.02 -10.24
CA ALA A 521 -7.63 -0.87 -11.35
C ALA A 521 -8.14 -1.54 -12.64
N ASP A 522 -7.92 -0.87 -13.76
CA ASP A 522 -8.28 -1.38 -15.09
C ASP A 522 -7.49 -2.65 -15.47
N THR A 523 -6.33 -2.86 -14.87
CA THR A 523 -5.49 -4.05 -15.05
C THR A 523 -6.21 -5.35 -14.68
N LEU A 524 -7.19 -5.32 -13.77
CA LEU A 524 -7.98 -6.49 -13.36
C LEU A 524 -9.28 -6.67 -14.16
N ALA A 525 -9.66 -5.69 -15.00
CA ALA A 525 -10.88 -5.74 -15.79
C ALA A 525 -11.00 -6.98 -16.70
N PRO A 526 -9.92 -7.52 -17.33
CA PRO A 526 -10.01 -8.73 -18.15
C PRO A 526 -10.57 -9.95 -17.40
N LEU A 527 -10.26 -10.10 -16.11
CA LEU A 527 -10.76 -11.22 -15.30
C LEU A 527 -12.27 -11.13 -15.10
N SER A 528 -12.79 -9.93 -14.89
CA SER A 528 -14.25 -9.71 -14.79
C SER A 528 -14.94 -9.91 -16.14
N ALA A 529 -14.32 -9.47 -17.23
CA ALA A 529 -14.83 -9.69 -18.60
C ALA A 529 -14.89 -11.18 -18.98
N ALA A 530 -14.00 -12.00 -18.42
CA ALA A 530 -14.02 -13.46 -18.58
C ALA A 530 -15.12 -14.16 -17.75
N GLY A 531 -15.99 -13.42 -17.04
CA GLY A 531 -17.11 -13.97 -16.29
C GLY A 531 -16.82 -14.29 -14.81
N LEU A 532 -15.73 -13.78 -14.26
CA LEU A 532 -15.44 -13.90 -12.84
C LEU A 532 -15.89 -12.65 -12.05
N THR A 533 -16.30 -12.85 -10.82
CA THR A 533 -16.66 -11.76 -9.89
C THR A 533 -15.58 -11.59 -8.84
N ASN A 534 -15.03 -10.37 -8.70
CA ASN A 534 -14.09 -10.02 -7.64
C ASN A 534 -14.85 -9.83 -6.32
N LEU A 535 -14.64 -10.72 -5.35
CA LEU A 535 -15.31 -10.67 -4.04
C LEU A 535 -14.89 -9.46 -3.21
N MET A 536 -13.69 -8.91 -3.42
CA MET A 536 -13.22 -7.69 -2.76
C MET A 536 -14.20 -6.52 -3.00
N ASN A 537 -14.78 -6.43 -4.21
CA ASN A 537 -15.73 -5.36 -4.56
C ASN A 537 -17.10 -5.49 -3.86
N LEU A 538 -17.39 -6.65 -3.27
CA LEU A 538 -18.64 -6.91 -2.55
C LEU A 538 -18.55 -6.61 -1.06
N LEU A 539 -17.35 -6.38 -0.52
CA LEU A 539 -17.14 -5.95 0.85
C LEU A 539 -17.55 -4.48 1.06
N PRO A 540 -17.85 -4.07 2.29
CA PRO A 540 -17.93 -2.65 2.65
C PRO A 540 -16.63 -1.93 2.29
N ALA A 541 -16.70 -0.68 1.84
CA ALA A 541 -15.52 0.05 1.35
C ALA A 541 -14.37 0.11 2.37
N GLY A 542 -14.69 0.23 3.68
CA GLY A 542 -13.70 0.27 4.76
C GLY A 542 -12.99 -1.06 5.05
N GLU A 543 -13.41 -2.17 4.42
CA GLU A 543 -12.82 -3.50 4.60
C GLU A 543 -12.03 -3.97 3.35
N ARG A 544 -11.89 -3.10 2.32
CA ARG A 544 -11.28 -3.46 1.03
C ARG A 544 -9.78 -3.20 1.02
N TYR A 545 -9.03 -3.86 1.89
CA TYR A 545 -7.57 -3.77 1.92
C TYR A 545 -6.96 -5.05 2.50
N THR A 546 -5.75 -5.34 2.05
CA THR A 546 -4.95 -6.50 2.49
C THR A 546 -3.51 -6.11 2.81
N TYR A 547 -3.12 -4.89 2.49
CA TYR A 547 -1.75 -4.40 2.53
C TYR A 547 -1.73 -2.92 2.92
N SER A 548 -0.64 -2.46 3.52
CA SER A 548 -0.44 -1.04 3.84
C SER A 548 0.88 -0.53 3.27
N PHE A 549 0.80 0.52 2.43
CA PHE A 549 1.99 1.17 1.87
C PHE A 549 1.86 2.69 1.97
N ASP A 550 2.90 3.33 2.48
CA ASP A 550 2.95 4.79 2.69
C ASP A 550 1.68 5.34 3.37
N GLY A 551 1.18 4.62 4.40
CA GLY A 551 -0.01 5.01 5.13
C GLY A 551 -1.32 4.88 4.35
N ASN A 552 -1.32 4.21 3.20
CA ASN A 552 -2.51 3.84 2.45
C ASN A 552 -2.78 2.35 2.58
N ALA A 553 -3.94 1.99 3.11
CA ALA A 553 -4.45 0.63 3.10
C ALA A 553 -5.01 0.31 1.71
N GLN A 554 -4.54 -0.75 1.08
CA GLN A 554 -4.82 -1.11 -0.33
C GLN A 554 -5.14 -2.59 -0.46
N ALA A 555 -6.08 -2.93 -1.35
CA ALA A 555 -6.32 -4.31 -1.74
C ALA A 555 -5.32 -4.69 -2.83
N LEU A 556 -4.42 -5.60 -2.54
CA LEU A 556 -3.51 -6.21 -3.52
C LEU A 556 -3.83 -7.69 -3.72
N ASP A 557 -4.35 -8.35 -2.68
CA ASP A 557 -4.82 -9.72 -2.74
C ASP A 557 -6.30 -9.75 -3.12
N HIS A 558 -6.66 -10.62 -4.03
CA HIS A 558 -8.01 -10.73 -4.55
C HIS A 558 -8.47 -12.17 -4.60
N MET A 559 -9.81 -12.33 -4.56
CA MET A 559 -10.46 -13.60 -4.85
C MET A 559 -11.58 -13.37 -5.86
N PHE A 560 -11.42 -13.97 -7.04
CA PHE A 560 -12.41 -13.97 -8.11
C PHE A 560 -13.08 -15.34 -8.18
N VAL A 561 -14.37 -15.36 -8.35
CA VAL A 561 -15.15 -16.61 -8.42
C VAL A 561 -16.06 -16.64 -9.64
N SER A 562 -16.32 -17.84 -10.17
CA SER A 562 -17.23 -18.03 -11.29
C SER A 562 -18.69 -17.80 -10.89
N ALA A 563 -19.52 -17.40 -11.84
CA ALA A 563 -20.95 -17.14 -11.65
C ALA A 563 -21.70 -18.36 -11.07
N ASN A 564 -21.30 -19.59 -11.49
CA ASN A 564 -21.93 -20.81 -10.97
C ASN A 564 -21.75 -20.98 -9.46
N LEU A 565 -20.54 -20.69 -8.94
CA LEU A 565 -20.24 -20.77 -7.51
C LEU A 565 -21.09 -19.78 -6.71
N LEU A 566 -21.23 -18.53 -7.19
CA LEU A 566 -22.04 -17.52 -6.52
C LEU A 566 -23.54 -17.82 -6.54
N ALA A 567 -24.02 -18.43 -7.62
CA ALA A 567 -25.43 -18.73 -7.79
C ALA A 567 -25.89 -19.97 -7.00
N ASN A 568 -25.02 -20.97 -6.82
CA ASN A 568 -25.39 -22.30 -6.34
C ASN A 568 -24.79 -22.68 -4.98
N ALA A 569 -24.02 -21.78 -4.34
CA ALA A 569 -23.52 -21.96 -2.99
C ALA A 569 -23.91 -20.77 -2.12
N ALA A 570 -24.28 -21.00 -0.87
CA ALA A 570 -24.24 -19.91 0.10
C ALA A 570 -22.78 -19.61 0.40
N TRP A 571 -22.42 -18.33 0.41
CA TRP A 571 -21.02 -17.93 0.57
C TRP A 571 -20.88 -16.74 1.52
N ALA A 572 -19.71 -16.65 2.13
CA ALA A 572 -19.23 -15.47 2.86
C ALA A 572 -17.73 -15.26 2.56
N PHE A 573 -17.33 -14.02 2.43
CA PHE A 573 -15.96 -13.64 2.14
C PHE A 573 -15.47 -12.60 3.14
N ASP A 574 -14.25 -12.78 3.66
CA ASP A 574 -13.60 -11.88 4.62
C ASP A 574 -12.16 -11.61 4.19
N VAL A 575 -11.67 -10.39 4.42
CA VAL A 575 -10.26 -10.11 4.66
C VAL A 575 -10.01 -10.29 6.14
N VAL A 576 -9.04 -11.10 6.52
CA VAL A 576 -8.73 -11.35 7.92
C VAL A 576 -7.60 -10.42 8.36
N HIS A 577 -7.95 -9.23 8.87
CA HIS A 577 -6.99 -8.20 9.26
C HIS A 577 -6.16 -8.63 10.46
N ALA A 578 -5.05 -9.32 10.20
CA ALA A 578 -4.15 -9.87 11.20
C ALA A 578 -2.70 -9.39 11.04
N ASN A 579 -2.37 -8.66 9.97
CA ASN A 579 -1.01 -8.29 9.61
C ASN A 579 -0.83 -6.81 9.27
N SER A 580 -1.43 -6.31 8.17
CA SER A 580 -1.12 -5.01 7.56
C SER A 580 -1.28 -3.80 8.49
N GLU A 581 -1.97 -3.97 9.59
CA GLU A 581 -2.25 -2.94 10.60
C GLU A 581 -1.33 -3.02 11.83
N PHE A 582 -0.45 -4.03 11.93
CA PHE A 582 0.32 -4.34 13.12
C PHE A 582 1.82 -4.18 12.91
N ILE A 583 2.51 -3.57 13.88
CA ILE A 583 3.97 -3.40 13.84
C ILE A 583 4.72 -4.73 14.01
N ASP A 584 4.10 -5.72 14.66
CA ASP A 584 4.62 -7.07 14.88
C ASP A 584 3.96 -8.11 13.94
N GLN A 585 3.68 -7.69 12.71
CA GLN A 585 3.06 -8.52 11.67
C GLN A 585 3.85 -9.80 11.38
N VAL A 586 3.13 -10.86 11.01
CA VAL A 586 3.70 -12.14 10.56
C VAL A 586 3.96 -12.13 9.06
N SER A 587 3.23 -11.34 8.31
CA SER A 587 3.40 -11.02 6.89
C SER A 587 3.00 -9.57 6.69
N ASP A 588 3.42 -8.94 5.62
CA ASP A 588 2.95 -7.61 5.21
C ASP A 588 1.55 -7.65 4.57
N HIS A 589 1.02 -8.84 4.26
CA HIS A 589 -0.31 -9.06 3.70
C HIS A 589 -1.28 -9.69 4.70
N ASP A 590 -2.54 -9.23 4.66
CA ASP A 590 -3.66 -9.86 5.34
C ASP A 590 -4.23 -11.02 4.52
N PRO A 591 -4.50 -12.19 5.12
CA PRO A 591 -5.07 -13.31 4.40
C PRO A 591 -6.55 -13.12 4.05
N LEU A 592 -6.98 -13.78 2.96
CA LEU A 592 -8.36 -13.85 2.51
C LEU A 592 -8.99 -15.18 2.93
N LEU A 593 -10.29 -15.16 3.21
CA LEU A 593 -11.08 -16.35 3.52
C LEU A 593 -12.44 -16.34 2.81
N LEU A 594 -12.66 -17.31 1.92
CA LEU A 594 -13.97 -17.62 1.34
C LEU A 594 -14.55 -18.85 2.04
N ARG A 595 -15.77 -18.73 2.52
CA ARG A 595 -16.56 -19.83 3.09
C ARG A 595 -17.70 -20.17 2.13
N LEU A 596 -17.90 -21.45 1.85
CA LEU A 596 -18.87 -21.96 0.89
C LEU A 596 -19.67 -23.10 1.51
N ASP A 597 -20.98 -23.12 1.29
CA ASP A 597 -21.83 -24.28 1.49
C ASP A 597 -22.00 -24.98 0.13
N LEU A 598 -21.04 -25.86 -0.22
CA LEU A 598 -21.10 -26.62 -1.47
C LEU A 598 -22.20 -27.66 -1.37
N VAL A 599 -23.22 -27.52 -2.21
CA VAL A 599 -24.26 -28.55 -2.37
C VAL A 599 -23.80 -29.50 -3.48
N PRO A 600 -23.62 -30.80 -3.19
CA PRO A 600 -23.33 -31.77 -4.25
C PRO A 600 -24.43 -31.70 -5.31
N ALA A 601 -24.05 -31.76 -6.59
CA ALA A 601 -25.04 -31.89 -7.66
C ALA A 601 -25.92 -33.12 -7.36
N PRO A 602 -27.27 -33.02 -7.47
CA PRO A 602 -28.13 -34.15 -7.22
C PRO A 602 -27.66 -35.30 -8.10
N VAL A 603 -27.20 -36.38 -7.48
CA VAL A 603 -26.87 -37.61 -8.21
C VAL A 603 -28.12 -38.01 -8.96
N PRO A 604 -28.08 -38.12 -10.31
CA PRO A 604 -29.25 -38.62 -11.07
C PRO A 604 -29.65 -39.93 -10.40
N GLU A 605 -30.83 -40.02 -9.85
CA GLU A 605 -31.30 -41.26 -9.22
C GLU A 605 -31.09 -42.36 -10.27
N PRO A 606 -30.40 -43.46 -9.95
CA PRO A 606 -30.31 -44.58 -10.86
C PRO A 606 -31.75 -44.83 -11.31
N ALA A 607 -31.92 -45.16 -12.58
CA ALA A 607 -33.24 -45.32 -13.19
C ALA A 607 -34.14 -46.38 -12.46
N THR A 608 -34.16 -46.32 -11.14
CA THR A 608 -34.94 -47.16 -10.22
C THR A 608 -36.43 -47.06 -10.56
N TRP A 609 -36.89 -45.86 -10.92
CA TRP A 609 -38.24 -45.65 -11.41
C TRP A 609 -38.48 -46.37 -12.76
N LEU A 610 -37.49 -46.36 -13.67
CA LEU A 610 -37.56 -47.05 -14.93
C LEU A 610 -37.50 -48.57 -14.73
N MET A 611 -36.65 -49.04 -13.82
CA MET A 611 -36.57 -50.46 -13.44
C MET A 611 -37.81 -50.94 -12.70
N MET A 612 -38.40 -50.12 -11.81
CA MET A 612 -39.70 -50.43 -11.21
C MET A 612 -40.83 -50.45 -12.22
N ALA A 613 -40.86 -49.47 -13.14
CA ALA A 613 -41.86 -49.46 -14.21
C ALA A 613 -41.73 -50.67 -15.15
N LEU A 614 -40.50 -51.08 -15.53
CA LEU A 614 -40.22 -52.28 -16.30
C LEU A 614 -40.55 -53.57 -15.53
N GLY A 615 -40.25 -53.58 -14.22
CA GLY A 615 -40.62 -54.69 -13.32
C GLY A 615 -42.15 -54.85 -13.20
N MET A 616 -42.88 -53.74 -12.99
CA MET A 616 -44.35 -53.76 -12.98
C MET A 616 -44.97 -54.16 -14.32
N ALA A 617 -44.43 -53.62 -15.43
CA ALA A 617 -44.86 -54.01 -16.77
C ALA A 617 -44.65 -55.52 -17.03
N GLY A 618 -43.51 -56.06 -16.57
CA GLY A 618 -43.22 -57.51 -16.62
C GLY A 618 -44.18 -58.35 -15.80
N LEU A 619 -44.57 -57.87 -14.58
CA LEU A 619 -45.53 -58.56 -13.74
C LEU A 619 -46.95 -58.52 -14.34
N VAL A 620 -47.37 -57.41 -14.91
CA VAL A 620 -48.67 -57.27 -15.61
C VAL A 620 -48.71 -58.16 -16.86
N ALA A 621 -47.62 -58.23 -17.65
CA ALA A 621 -47.55 -59.12 -18.81
C ALA A 621 -47.59 -60.60 -18.42
N ARG A 622 -46.99 -60.99 -17.29
CA ARG A 622 -47.04 -62.35 -16.74
C ARG A 622 -48.41 -62.71 -16.17
N ALA A 623 -49.08 -61.79 -15.55
CA ALA A 623 -50.45 -61.98 -15.07
C ALA A 623 -51.44 -62.19 -16.22
N ARG A 624 -51.34 -61.41 -17.32
CA ARG A 624 -52.14 -61.57 -18.51
C ARG A 624 -51.93 -62.90 -19.24
N ARG A 625 -50.70 -63.49 -19.24
CA ARG A 625 -50.40 -64.80 -19.79
C ARG A 625 -50.92 -65.98 -18.95
N ARG A 626 -51.32 -65.76 -17.69
CA ARG A 626 -51.90 -66.81 -16.82
C ARG A 626 -53.43 -66.74 -16.81
N ALA A 627 -54.04 -65.72 -17.42
CA ALA A 627 -55.47 -65.54 -17.50
C ALA A 627 -56.06 -65.89 -18.88
N LEU A 628 -55.24 -66.33 -19.84
CA LEU A 628 -55.57 -67.01 -21.10
C LEU A 628 -55.17 -68.49 -21.01
#